data_fa1946da56f656c00f2134c78aed4985
#
_entry.id   fa1946da56f656c00f2134c78aed4985
#
_cell.length_a   1.000
_cell.length_b   1.000
_cell.length_c   1.000
_cell.angle_alpha   90.00
_cell.angle_beta   90.00
_cell.angle_gamma   90.00
#
_symmetry.space_group_name_H-M   'P 1'
#
loop_
_entity.id
_entity.type
_entity.pdbx_description
1 polymer ?
#
loop_
_entity_poly.entity_id
_entity_poly.type
_entity_poly.pdbx_seq_one_letter_code
_entity_poly.pdbx_strand_id
1 'polypeptide(L)'
;MANLSFNFNNIKRTFFNVTLKDGTALQVKMPTKNTFGKVQALRTLQEDENADIGDVMDTMAGVMADCLSNNLNGVKIDQEQIAAEYDIEEITAFIGDYYEKFVGGIQNNPN
;
A
#
# COMPACT_ATOMS: atom_id res chain seq x y z
N MET A 1 -7.13 -42.42 -7.80
CA MET A 1 -6.34 -41.42 -7.09
C MET A 1 -6.66 -40.04 -7.64
N ALA A 2 -6.99 -39.13 -6.74
CA ALA A 2 -7.32 -37.76 -7.13
C ALA A 2 -6.05 -36.96 -7.42
N ASN A 3 -6.09 -36.20 -8.48
CA ASN A 3 -5.04 -35.23 -8.79
C ASN A 3 -5.41 -33.88 -8.14
N LEU A 4 -4.49 -33.35 -7.37
CA LEU A 4 -4.68 -32.04 -6.75
C LEU A 4 -3.90 -31.02 -7.54
N SER A 5 -4.52 -29.87 -7.79
CA SER A 5 -3.87 -28.79 -8.53
C SER A 5 -4.20 -27.46 -7.89
N PHE A 6 -3.28 -26.50 -8.06
CA PHE A 6 -3.45 -25.14 -7.58
C PHE A 6 -3.01 -24.18 -8.68
N ASN A 7 -3.86 -23.24 -8.99
CA ASN A 7 -3.58 -22.26 -10.03
C ASN A 7 -3.66 -20.86 -9.42
N PHE A 8 -2.52 -20.17 -9.35
CA PHE A 8 -2.44 -18.82 -8.79
C PHE A 8 -3.33 -17.82 -9.54
N ASN A 9 -3.64 -18.08 -10.80
CA ASN A 9 -4.49 -17.19 -11.57
C ASN A 9 -5.97 -17.31 -11.22
N ASN A 10 -6.35 -18.34 -10.46
CA ASN A 10 -7.74 -18.59 -10.08
C ASN A 10 -8.05 -18.17 -8.65
N ILE A 11 -7.08 -17.55 -7.97
CA ILE A 11 -7.29 -17.07 -6.60
C ILE A 11 -8.25 -15.88 -6.62
N LYS A 12 -9.19 -15.90 -5.69
CA LYS A 12 -10.07 -14.75 -5.47
C LYS A 12 -9.25 -13.61 -4.88
N ARG A 13 -9.27 -12.46 -5.55
CA ARG A 13 -8.43 -11.33 -5.17
C ARG A 13 -9.23 -10.22 -4.53
N THR A 14 -8.61 -9.53 -3.59
CA THR A 14 -9.15 -8.32 -2.99
C THR A 14 -8.42 -7.12 -3.59
N PHE A 15 -9.15 -6.13 -4.02
CA PHE A 15 -8.59 -4.90 -4.58
C PHE A 15 -9.04 -3.70 -3.77
N PHE A 16 -8.15 -2.72 -3.67
CA PHE A 16 -8.46 -1.43 -3.08
C PHE A 16 -8.62 -0.43 -4.22
N ASN A 17 -9.85 0.05 -4.43
CA ASN A 17 -10.12 1.00 -5.48
C ASN A 17 -9.72 2.39 -5.03
N VAL A 18 -8.79 3.01 -5.74
CA VAL A 18 -8.25 4.33 -5.41
C VAL A 18 -8.49 5.27 -6.57
N THR A 19 -8.96 6.47 -6.27
CA THR A 19 -9.07 7.53 -7.26
C THR A 19 -8.00 8.57 -6.97
N LEU A 20 -7.11 8.78 -7.93
CA LEU A 20 -6.05 9.75 -7.79
C LEU A 20 -6.61 11.17 -7.92
N LYS A 21 -5.80 12.16 -7.57
CA LYS A 21 -6.21 13.56 -7.59
C LYS A 21 -6.59 14.04 -9.00
N ASP A 22 -5.99 13.45 -10.03
CA ASP A 22 -6.32 13.77 -11.42
C ASP A 22 -7.54 13.01 -11.95
N GLY A 23 -8.18 12.20 -11.11
CA GLY A 23 -9.33 11.41 -11.50
C GLY A 23 -9.03 10.01 -11.99
N THR A 24 -7.75 9.64 -12.12
CA THR A 24 -7.37 8.30 -12.56
C THR A 24 -7.82 7.27 -11.53
N ALA A 25 -8.52 6.23 -12.00
CA ALA A 25 -8.96 5.14 -11.13
C ALA A 25 -7.97 4.00 -11.18
N LEU A 26 -7.54 3.53 -10.01
CA LEU A 26 -6.62 2.41 -9.87
C LEU A 26 -7.27 1.28 -9.09
N GLN A 27 -7.01 0.06 -9.50
CA GLN A 27 -7.34 -1.11 -8.70
C GLN A 27 -6.05 -1.63 -8.07
N VAL A 28 -5.81 -1.20 -6.84
CA VAL A 28 -4.59 -1.52 -6.11
C VAL A 28 -4.69 -2.93 -5.56
N LYS A 29 -3.63 -3.71 -5.80
CA LYS A 29 -3.60 -5.12 -5.42
C LYS A 29 -3.14 -5.28 -3.96
N MET A 30 -3.47 -6.44 -3.40
CA MET A 30 -2.92 -6.86 -2.12
C MET A 30 -1.40 -6.72 -2.14
N PRO A 31 -0.78 -6.19 -1.08
CA PRO A 31 0.68 -6.02 -1.09
C PRO A 31 1.41 -7.35 -1.14
N THR A 32 2.57 -7.33 -1.80
CA THR A 32 3.51 -8.44 -1.71
C THR A 32 4.14 -8.43 -0.31
N LYS A 33 4.84 -9.51 0.03
CA LYS A 33 5.55 -9.57 1.30
C LYS A 33 6.52 -8.39 1.47
N ASN A 34 7.20 -8.01 0.39
CA ASN A 34 8.16 -6.91 0.45
C ASN A 34 7.47 -5.58 0.73
N THR A 35 6.38 -5.30 0.04
CA THR A 35 5.62 -4.06 0.27
C THR A 35 5.00 -4.06 1.66
N PHE A 36 4.47 -5.19 2.10
CA PHE A 36 3.93 -5.34 3.45
C PHE A 36 5.00 -5.00 4.50
N GLY A 37 6.23 -5.49 4.31
CA GLY A 37 7.33 -5.19 5.21
C GLY A 37 7.65 -3.71 5.26
N LYS A 38 7.58 -3.02 4.12
CA LYS A 38 7.80 -1.56 4.08
C LYS A 38 6.72 -0.80 4.85
N VAL A 39 5.47 -1.23 4.72
CA VAL A 39 4.36 -0.60 5.45
C VAL A 39 4.55 -0.78 6.95
N GLN A 40 4.94 -1.97 7.39
CA GLN A 40 5.19 -2.22 8.80
C GLN A 40 6.39 -1.43 9.33
N ALA A 41 7.46 -1.35 8.54
CA ALA A 41 8.64 -0.56 8.92
C ALA A 41 8.27 0.91 9.06
N LEU A 42 7.41 1.42 8.20
CA LEU A 42 6.92 2.79 8.30
C LEU A 42 6.16 3.02 9.61
N ARG A 43 5.32 2.06 10.00
CA ARG A 43 4.58 2.17 11.27
C ARG A 43 5.53 2.27 12.45
N THR A 44 6.57 1.44 12.47
CA THR A 44 7.60 1.48 13.51
C THR A 44 8.31 2.82 13.52
N LEU A 45 8.64 3.34 12.35
CA LEU A 45 9.32 4.64 12.23
C LEU A 45 8.44 5.78 12.73
N GLN A 46 7.14 5.74 12.46
CA GLN A 46 6.20 6.75 12.92
C GLN A 46 6.06 6.76 14.45
N GLU A 47 6.28 5.63 15.09
CA GLU A 47 6.21 5.51 16.54
C GLU A 47 7.52 5.93 17.24
N ASP A 48 8.59 6.11 16.49
CA ASP A 48 9.90 6.50 17.02
C ASP A 48 9.94 8.01 17.25
N GLU A 49 9.95 8.42 18.51
CA GLU A 49 9.98 9.84 18.89
C GLU A 49 11.26 10.55 18.46
N ASN A 50 12.33 9.80 18.22
CA ASN A 50 13.62 10.35 17.82
C ASN A 50 13.84 10.37 16.32
N ALA A 51 12.87 9.88 15.55
CA ALA A 51 13.00 9.85 14.09
C ALA A 51 12.93 11.27 13.53
N ASP A 52 13.74 11.51 12.50
CA ASP A 52 13.72 12.78 11.77
C ASP A 52 12.41 12.86 10.96
N ILE A 53 11.68 13.95 11.15
CA ILE A 53 10.40 14.15 10.44
C ILE A 53 10.59 14.11 8.94
N GLY A 54 11.67 14.69 8.42
CA GLY A 54 11.96 14.66 7.00
C GLY A 54 12.10 13.22 6.47
N ASP A 55 12.81 12.38 7.23
CA ASP A 55 12.98 10.97 6.87
C ASP A 55 11.65 10.22 6.92
N VAL A 56 10.82 10.51 7.92
CA VAL A 56 9.50 9.89 8.02
C VAL A 56 8.65 10.25 6.81
N MET A 57 8.64 11.51 6.42
CA MET A 57 7.86 11.97 5.28
C MET A 57 8.35 11.40 3.96
N ASP A 58 9.66 11.32 3.77
CA ASP A 58 10.23 10.71 2.56
C ASP A 58 9.85 9.23 2.49
N THR A 59 9.92 8.54 3.62
CA THR A 59 9.54 7.14 3.69
C THR A 59 8.06 6.96 3.38
N MET A 60 7.21 7.83 3.92
CA MET A 60 5.77 7.78 3.66
C MET A 60 5.46 7.94 2.17
N ALA A 61 6.09 8.92 1.53
CA ALA A 61 5.88 9.15 0.10
C ALA A 61 6.34 7.95 -0.73
N GLY A 62 7.48 7.36 -0.37
CA GLY A 62 7.98 6.17 -1.05
C GLY A 62 7.08 4.96 -0.89
N VAL A 63 6.60 4.74 0.33
CA VAL A 63 5.67 3.62 0.60
C VAL A 63 4.36 3.81 -0.16
N MET A 64 3.81 5.02 -0.15
CA MET A 64 2.59 5.31 -0.89
C MET A 64 2.77 5.06 -2.40
N ALA A 65 3.91 5.52 -2.96
CA ALA A 65 4.21 5.29 -4.36
C ALA A 65 4.28 3.80 -4.70
N ASP A 66 4.94 3.02 -3.84
CA ASP A 66 5.05 1.57 -4.03
C ASP A 66 3.67 0.89 -3.96
N CYS A 67 2.85 1.28 -2.99
CA CYS A 67 1.51 0.72 -2.85
C CYS A 67 0.63 1.04 -4.06
N LEU A 68 0.64 2.29 -4.50
CA LEU A 68 -0.17 2.71 -5.65
C LEU A 68 0.31 2.11 -6.95
N SER A 69 1.62 1.89 -7.09
CA SER A 69 2.18 1.29 -8.31
C SER A 69 1.82 -0.18 -8.46
N ASN A 70 1.41 -0.83 -7.37
CA ASN A 70 0.99 -2.23 -7.39
C ASN A 70 -0.49 -2.32 -7.75
N ASN A 71 -0.81 -2.02 -9.01
CA ASN A 71 -2.19 -1.96 -9.49
C ASN A 71 -2.37 -2.81 -10.74
N LEU A 72 -3.63 -3.09 -11.09
CA LEU A 72 -3.98 -3.87 -12.28
C LEU A 72 -3.90 -3.05 -13.57
N ASN A 73 -3.79 -1.74 -13.45
CA ASN A 73 -3.94 -0.84 -14.60
C ASN A 73 -2.61 -0.54 -15.28
N GLY A 74 -1.50 -1.06 -14.73
CA GLY A 74 -0.18 -0.85 -15.31
C GLY A 74 0.34 0.57 -15.15
N VAL A 75 -0.18 1.32 -14.19
CA VAL A 75 0.22 2.71 -13.95
C VAL A 75 1.34 2.72 -12.93
N LYS A 76 2.44 3.37 -13.26
CA LYS A 76 3.55 3.54 -12.33
C LYS A 76 3.44 4.91 -11.66
N ILE A 77 3.57 4.93 -10.34
CA ILE A 77 3.53 6.15 -9.55
C ILE A 77 4.91 6.35 -8.93
N ASP A 78 5.51 7.50 -9.19
CA ASP A 78 6.84 7.82 -8.66
C ASP A 78 6.74 8.53 -7.32
N GLN A 79 7.73 8.28 -6.46
CA GLN A 79 7.82 8.93 -5.15
C GLN A 79 7.84 10.45 -5.29
N GLU A 80 8.54 10.97 -6.30
CA GLU A 80 8.63 12.42 -6.52
C GLU A 80 7.26 13.02 -6.84
N GLN A 81 6.44 12.30 -7.59
CA GLN A 81 5.08 12.73 -7.89
C GLN A 81 4.24 12.84 -6.62
N ILE A 82 4.34 11.84 -5.74
CA ILE A 82 3.63 11.87 -4.47
C ILE A 82 4.09 13.06 -3.63
N ALA A 83 5.40 13.24 -3.52
CA ALA A 83 5.97 14.31 -2.70
C ALA A 83 5.56 15.70 -3.19
N ALA A 84 5.40 15.85 -4.51
CA ALA A 84 5.08 17.16 -5.12
C ALA A 84 3.59 17.47 -5.12
N GLU A 85 2.73 16.45 -5.28
CA GLU A 85 1.31 16.65 -5.55
C GLU A 85 0.40 16.38 -4.36
N TYR A 86 0.86 15.59 -3.38
CA TYR A 86 0.04 15.18 -2.26
C TYR A 86 0.57 15.79 -0.98
N ASP A 87 -0.32 16.30 -0.16
CA ASP A 87 0.08 16.86 1.12
C ASP A 87 0.16 15.76 2.19
N ILE A 88 0.63 16.14 3.36
CA ILE A 88 0.89 15.19 4.44
C ILE A 88 -0.40 14.55 4.95
N GLU A 89 -1.49 15.31 4.98
CA GLU A 89 -2.78 14.77 5.39
C GLU A 89 -3.26 13.70 4.41
N GLU A 90 -3.09 13.95 3.11
CA GLU A 90 -3.48 13.01 2.07
C GLU A 90 -2.65 11.72 2.13
N ILE A 91 -1.35 11.85 2.28
CA ILE A 91 -0.45 10.70 2.37
C ILE A 91 -0.77 9.88 3.62
N THR A 92 -0.93 10.56 4.75
CA THR A 92 -1.24 9.89 6.02
C THR A 92 -2.58 9.17 5.96
N ALA A 93 -3.58 9.82 5.37
CA ALA A 93 -4.91 9.22 5.23
C ALA A 93 -4.88 7.98 4.35
N PHE A 94 -4.16 8.04 3.23
CA PHE A 94 -4.04 6.90 2.34
C PHE A 94 -3.37 5.71 3.03
N ILE A 95 -2.22 5.96 3.67
CA ILE A 95 -1.46 4.88 4.32
C ILE A 95 -2.27 4.24 5.45
N GLY A 96 -2.96 5.06 6.24
CA GLY A 96 -3.82 4.55 7.30
C GLY A 96 -4.94 3.65 6.78
N ASP A 97 -5.60 4.10 5.73
CA ASP A 97 -6.71 3.35 5.15
C ASP A 97 -6.22 2.07 4.45
N TYR A 98 -5.09 2.16 3.74
CA TYR A 98 -4.46 1.01 3.11
C TYR A 98 -4.10 -0.05 4.17
N TYR A 99 -3.48 0.40 5.26
CA TYR A 99 -3.11 -0.51 6.35
C TYR A 99 -4.34 -1.20 6.92
N GLU A 100 -5.39 -0.44 7.19
CA GLU A 100 -6.62 -0.99 7.76
C GLU A 100 -7.28 -1.98 6.81
N LYS A 101 -7.37 -1.65 5.52
CA LYS A 101 -8.06 -2.50 4.55
C LYS A 101 -7.31 -3.82 4.27
N PHE A 102 -5.99 -3.76 4.18
CA PHE A 102 -5.22 -4.95 3.84
C PHE A 102 -4.61 -5.63 5.05
N VAL A 103 -3.86 -4.88 5.86
CA VAL A 103 -3.10 -5.46 6.96
C VAL A 103 -4.02 -5.79 8.14
N GLY A 104 -4.87 -4.84 8.51
CA GLY A 104 -5.82 -5.04 9.58
C GLY A 104 -6.77 -6.22 9.30
N GLY A 105 -7.21 -6.33 8.05
CA GLY A 105 -8.06 -7.43 7.63
C GLY A 105 -7.39 -8.78 7.77
N ILE A 106 -6.10 -8.85 7.45
CA ILE A 106 -5.32 -10.08 7.61
C ILE A 106 -5.21 -10.46 9.08
N GLN A 107 -4.89 -9.48 9.93
CA GLN A 107 -4.70 -9.72 11.36
C GLN A 107 -5.97 -10.06 12.10
N ASN A 108 -7.10 -9.54 11.62
CA ASN A 108 -8.40 -9.73 12.26
C ASN A 108 -9.18 -10.90 11.69
N ASN A 109 -8.65 -11.57 10.70
CA ASN A 109 -9.31 -12.72 10.10
C ASN A 109 -9.15 -13.93 11.03
N PRO A 110 -10.25 -14.47 11.57
CA PRO A 110 -10.15 -15.58 12.51
C PRO A 110 -9.75 -16.90 11.87
N ASN A 111 -9.75 -16.98 10.59
CA ASN A 111 -9.36 -18.18 9.86
C ASN A 111 -8.18 -17.93 8.95
#